data_4c2b6c4ecc9e5c8e181cf17c5e471a04
#
_entry.id   4c2b6c4ecc9e5c8e181cf17c5e471a04
#
_cell.length_a   1.000
_cell.length_b   1.000
_cell.length_c   1.000
_cell.angle_alpha   90.00
_cell.angle_beta   90.00
_cell.angle_gamma   90.00
#
_symmetry.space_group_name_H-M   'P 1'
#
loop_
_entity.id
_entity.type
_entity.pdbx_description
1 polymer ?
#
loop_
_entity_poly.entity_id
_entity_poly.type
_entity_poly.pdbx_seq_one_letter_code
_entity_poly.pdbx_strand_id
1 'polypeptide(L)'
;NHKPECICALTPFWALSRFRRIPKILSYLQQLNVRQLNDLLTDFKRQPTTQGLQQFYTSLLSLKQDQQKRIVDETLQNARHMAAEHAEFEWLLKLADHYPEDIGVLSPIFLNLICLEPGQALYLDAGELHAYLEGLGIELMANSDNVLRGGLTPKHVDVPELLQVLNFEDRDITLLASETSVENELIYPSPTAEFILSVITLKNNSVYQSPRQRNVEIIICTEGQMTIADRDLQTEISLPQGASVIVPASVKRYSLKGKGICYKAGVPFSVEHDCSTES
;
A
#
# COMPACT_ATOMS: atom_id res chain seq x y z
N ASN A 1 -11.62 12.32 -4.92
CA ASN A 1 -12.01 11.05 -5.52
C ASN A 1 -11.51 9.90 -4.65
N HIS A 2 -12.41 8.96 -4.39
CA HIS A 2 -12.12 7.72 -3.69
C HIS A 2 -11.16 6.86 -4.51
N LYS A 3 -10.03 6.44 -3.91
CA LYS A 3 -9.02 5.60 -4.56
C LYS A 3 -8.40 4.67 -3.53
N PRO A 4 -9.14 3.65 -3.07
CA PRO A 4 -8.57 2.61 -2.23
C PRO A 4 -7.58 1.77 -3.01
N GLU A 5 -6.56 1.29 -2.31
CA GLU A 5 -5.50 0.47 -2.87
C GLU A 5 -5.22 -0.74 -1.94
N CYS A 6 -4.64 -1.78 -2.49
CA CYS A 6 -4.18 -2.95 -1.75
C CYS A 6 -2.86 -3.41 -2.33
N ILE A 7 -1.85 -3.62 -1.50
CA ILE A 7 -0.58 -4.21 -1.86
C ILE A 7 -0.39 -5.53 -1.12
N CYS A 8 0.00 -6.60 -1.85
CA CYS A 8 0.39 -7.88 -1.28
C CYS A 8 1.84 -8.19 -1.67
N ALA A 9 2.67 -8.44 -0.69
CA ALA A 9 4.09 -8.69 -0.89
C ALA A 9 4.35 -10.05 -1.55
N LEU A 10 5.23 -10.08 -2.56
CA LEU A 10 5.78 -11.30 -3.17
C LEU A 10 7.20 -11.62 -2.65
N THR A 11 7.95 -10.58 -2.31
CA THR A 11 9.26 -10.65 -1.62
C THR A 11 9.17 -9.81 -0.35
N PRO A 12 10.17 -9.81 0.55
CA PRO A 12 10.22 -8.77 1.58
C PRO A 12 10.00 -7.41 0.94
N PHE A 13 8.98 -6.67 1.43
CA PHE A 13 8.48 -5.46 0.79
C PHE A 13 8.43 -4.30 1.77
N TRP A 14 9.33 -3.35 1.59
CA TRP A 14 9.41 -2.16 2.42
C TRP A 14 8.46 -1.08 1.92
N ALA A 15 7.69 -0.53 2.84
CA ALA A 15 6.74 0.54 2.56
C ALA A 15 6.65 1.54 3.72
N LEU A 16 6.22 2.74 3.37
CA LEU A 16 5.74 3.75 4.31
C LEU A 16 4.22 3.85 4.16
N SER A 17 3.50 3.91 5.26
CA SER A 17 2.05 4.09 5.22
C SER A 17 1.53 4.76 6.48
N ARG A 18 0.59 5.68 6.29
CA ARG A 18 -0.16 6.37 7.37
C ARG A 18 0.75 7.09 8.38
N PHE A 19 0.23 8.13 8.99
CA PHE A 19 0.95 8.76 10.09
C PHE A 19 1.09 7.79 11.27
N ARG A 20 2.34 7.65 11.75
CA ARG A 20 2.63 6.85 12.94
C ARG A 20 2.14 7.57 14.19
N ARG A 21 2.11 6.87 15.32
CA ARG A 21 1.71 7.44 16.59
C ARG A 21 2.51 8.69 16.93
N ILE A 22 1.80 9.79 17.26
CA ILE A 22 2.37 11.10 17.57
C ILE A 22 3.52 11.05 18.59
N PRO A 23 3.44 10.29 19.70
CA PRO A 23 4.56 10.18 20.64
C PRO A 23 5.85 9.67 19.99
N LYS A 24 5.74 8.77 18.99
CA LYS A 24 6.89 8.23 18.27
C LYS A 24 7.47 9.26 17.29
N ILE A 25 6.61 10.02 16.59
CA ILE A 25 7.04 11.16 15.73
C ILE A 25 7.84 12.16 16.58
N LEU A 26 7.28 12.57 17.71
CA LEU A 26 7.93 13.53 18.62
C LEU A 26 9.27 13.00 19.14
N SER A 27 9.35 11.70 19.48
CA SER A 27 10.59 11.07 19.92
C SER A 27 11.68 11.14 18.86
N TYR A 28 11.35 10.82 17.60
CA TYR A 28 12.32 10.87 16.50
C TYR A 28 12.75 12.31 16.16
N LEU A 29 11.82 13.26 16.12
CA LEU A 29 12.15 14.67 15.90
C LEU A 29 13.06 15.23 17.01
N GLN A 30 12.86 14.79 18.27
CA GLN A 30 13.73 15.17 19.38
C GLN A 30 15.12 14.58 19.27
N GLN A 31 15.24 13.30 18.86
CA GLN A 31 16.53 12.63 18.64
C GLN A 31 17.31 13.28 17.51
N LEU A 32 16.63 13.61 16.40
CA LEU A 32 17.21 14.31 15.27
C LEU A 32 17.69 15.71 15.62
N ASN A 33 17.06 16.38 16.58
CA ASN A 33 17.47 17.68 17.13
C ASN A 33 17.84 18.73 16.05
N VAL A 34 16.98 18.85 15.01
CA VAL A 34 17.16 19.80 13.91
C VAL A 34 16.79 21.21 14.38
N ARG A 35 17.74 22.11 14.38
CA ARG A 35 17.56 23.47 14.95
C ARG A 35 16.48 24.28 14.26
N GLN A 36 16.39 24.16 12.92
CA GLN A 36 15.38 24.86 12.12
C GLN A 36 13.95 24.40 12.42
N LEU A 37 13.77 23.24 13.06
CA LEU A 37 12.45 22.71 13.45
C LEU A 37 12.07 23.05 14.88
N ASN A 38 12.93 23.69 15.68
CA ASN A 38 12.72 23.86 17.13
C ASN A 38 11.42 24.61 17.46
N ASP A 39 11.08 25.67 16.74
CA ASP A 39 9.86 26.44 16.99
C ASP A 39 8.62 25.60 16.66
N LEU A 40 8.59 24.99 15.47
CA LEU A 40 7.50 24.10 15.05
C LEU A 40 7.35 22.92 16.01
N LEU A 41 8.48 22.34 16.43
CA LEU A 41 8.49 21.21 17.37
C LEU A 41 8.00 21.62 18.76
N THR A 42 8.30 22.84 19.20
CA THR A 42 7.81 23.37 20.47
C THR A 42 6.31 23.51 20.47
N ASP A 43 5.73 24.03 19.40
CA ASP A 43 4.28 24.18 19.27
C ASP A 43 3.60 22.80 19.14
N PHE A 44 4.17 21.88 18.37
CA PHE A 44 3.65 20.51 18.28
C PHE A 44 3.69 19.76 19.62
N LYS A 45 4.74 19.96 20.45
CA LYS A 45 4.80 19.41 21.81
C LYS A 45 3.75 19.97 22.75
N ARG A 46 3.34 21.23 22.56
CA ARG A 46 2.27 21.83 23.35
C ARG A 46 0.91 21.27 22.99
N GLN A 47 0.73 20.87 21.73
CA GLN A 47 -0.50 20.29 21.21
C GLN A 47 -0.22 18.98 20.47
N PRO A 48 0.09 17.86 21.18
CA PRO A 48 0.42 16.58 20.57
C PRO A 48 -0.85 15.82 20.16
N THR A 49 -1.58 16.38 19.21
CA THR A 49 -2.86 15.89 18.68
C THR A 49 -2.81 15.81 17.16
N THR A 50 -3.78 15.15 16.53
CA THR A 50 -3.96 15.13 15.07
C THR A 50 -3.92 16.54 14.48
N GLN A 51 -4.56 17.52 15.12
CA GLN A 51 -4.52 18.92 14.69
C GLN A 51 -3.11 19.51 14.78
N GLY A 52 -2.38 19.25 15.88
CA GLY A 52 -0.99 19.70 16.00
C GLY A 52 -0.07 19.05 14.98
N LEU A 53 -0.27 17.76 14.67
CA LEU A 53 0.45 17.07 13.60
C LEU A 53 0.15 17.73 12.24
N GLN A 54 -1.12 18.00 11.93
CA GLN A 54 -1.53 18.69 10.70
C GLN A 54 -0.86 20.06 10.59
N GLN A 55 -0.86 20.85 11.63
CA GLN A 55 -0.22 22.18 11.65
C GLN A 55 1.28 22.08 11.42
N PHE A 56 1.96 21.16 12.11
CA PHE A 56 3.40 20.92 11.97
C PHE A 56 3.73 20.51 10.52
N TYR A 57 3.04 19.50 10.00
CA TYR A 57 3.30 18.95 8.66
C TYR A 57 2.99 19.96 7.56
N THR A 58 1.89 20.71 7.70
CA THR A 58 1.53 21.82 6.81
C THR A 58 2.64 22.89 6.79
N SER A 59 3.10 23.30 7.96
CA SER A 59 4.18 24.29 8.07
C SER A 59 5.45 23.79 7.42
N LEU A 60 5.83 22.52 7.65
CA LEU A 60 7.02 21.90 7.07
C LEU A 60 6.98 21.89 5.54
N LEU A 61 5.87 21.46 4.93
CA LEU A 61 5.72 21.40 3.47
C LEU A 61 5.61 22.79 2.83
N SER A 62 5.16 23.79 3.58
CA SER A 62 4.99 25.18 3.09
C SER A 62 6.24 26.04 3.21
N LEU A 63 7.34 25.52 3.77
CA LEU A 63 8.61 26.21 3.85
C LEU A 63 9.18 26.47 2.45
N LYS A 64 9.96 27.56 2.31
CA LYS A 64 10.71 27.83 1.08
C LYS A 64 11.76 26.74 0.86
N GLN A 65 12.05 26.46 -0.40
CA GLN A 65 12.97 25.39 -0.80
C GLN A 65 14.36 25.49 -0.12
N ASP A 66 14.90 26.70 0.04
CA ASP A 66 16.18 26.89 0.72
C ASP A 66 16.13 26.57 2.23
N GLN A 67 14.96 26.73 2.86
CA GLN A 67 14.74 26.33 4.25
C GLN A 67 14.58 24.82 4.35
N GLN A 68 13.79 24.20 3.44
CA GLN A 68 13.63 22.76 3.37
C GLN A 68 14.98 22.06 3.19
N LYS A 69 15.80 22.56 2.26
CA LYS A 69 17.16 22.04 2.02
C LYS A 69 18.00 22.05 3.28
N ARG A 70 18.03 23.15 4.02
CA ARG A 70 18.80 23.24 5.29
C ARG A 70 18.30 22.25 6.35
N ILE A 71 16.98 22.04 6.41
CA ILE A 71 16.40 21.05 7.32
C ILE A 71 16.85 19.64 6.89
N VAL A 72 16.78 19.31 5.61
CA VAL A 72 17.23 18.02 5.08
C VAL A 72 18.72 17.82 5.39
N ASP A 73 19.59 18.78 5.08
CA ASP A 73 21.03 18.68 5.30
C ASP A 73 21.37 18.41 6.78
N GLU A 74 20.78 19.16 7.71
CA GLU A 74 21.00 18.97 9.15
C GLU A 74 20.39 17.63 9.63
N THR A 75 19.22 17.25 9.12
CA THR A 75 18.59 15.97 9.43
C THR A 75 19.49 14.80 9.02
N LEU A 76 20.04 14.83 7.81
CA LEU A 76 20.93 13.78 7.29
C LEU A 76 22.21 13.68 8.12
N GLN A 77 22.80 14.83 8.50
CA GLN A 77 23.99 14.85 9.35
C GLN A 77 23.73 14.16 10.69
N ASN A 78 22.61 14.47 11.33
CA ASN A 78 22.28 13.94 12.64
C ASN A 78 21.83 12.46 12.56
N ALA A 79 21.06 12.08 11.54
CA ALA A 79 20.58 10.71 11.34
C ALA A 79 21.70 9.66 11.16
N ARG A 80 22.85 10.04 10.58
CA ARG A 80 23.97 9.11 10.32
C ARG A 80 24.45 8.38 11.56
N HIS A 81 24.41 9.01 12.72
CA HIS A 81 24.84 8.40 13.99
C HIS A 81 23.83 7.43 14.59
N MET A 82 22.59 7.46 14.11
CA MET A 82 21.48 6.69 14.65
C MET A 82 20.96 5.61 13.68
N ALA A 83 21.44 5.62 12.43
CA ALA A 83 20.98 4.71 11.37
C ALA A 83 21.25 3.23 11.68
N ALA A 84 22.27 2.91 12.48
CA ALA A 84 22.56 1.54 12.89
C ALA A 84 21.55 0.99 13.92
N GLU A 85 20.84 1.87 14.62
CA GLU A 85 19.93 1.50 15.72
C GLU A 85 18.45 1.58 15.32
N HIS A 86 18.13 2.35 14.25
CA HIS A 86 16.77 2.61 13.81
C HIS A 86 16.65 2.53 12.29
N ALA A 87 15.83 1.61 11.80
CA ALA A 87 15.57 1.44 10.38
C ALA A 87 15.01 2.72 9.72
N GLU A 88 14.26 3.53 10.46
CA GLU A 88 13.70 4.79 9.95
C GLU A 88 14.79 5.78 9.55
N PHE A 89 15.88 5.86 10.33
CA PHE A 89 17.01 6.74 9.99
C PHE A 89 17.85 6.16 8.85
N GLU A 90 17.98 4.83 8.77
CA GLU A 90 18.60 4.17 7.62
C GLU A 90 17.83 4.47 6.32
N TRP A 91 16.50 4.31 6.33
CA TRP A 91 15.67 4.62 5.17
C TRP A 91 15.67 6.10 4.80
N LEU A 92 15.70 6.99 5.77
CA LEU A 92 15.86 8.42 5.53
C LEU A 92 17.14 8.73 4.74
N LEU A 93 18.27 8.11 5.09
CA LEU A 93 19.53 8.25 4.36
C LEU A 93 19.43 7.65 2.95
N LYS A 94 18.87 6.44 2.79
CA LYS A 94 18.65 5.80 1.48
C LYS A 94 17.78 6.66 0.56
N LEU A 95 16.71 7.25 1.09
CA LEU A 95 15.84 8.14 0.33
C LEU A 95 16.57 9.40 -0.14
N ALA A 96 17.43 9.96 0.68
CA ALA A 96 18.19 11.15 0.32
C ALA A 96 19.22 10.88 -0.79
N ASP A 97 19.73 9.67 -0.94
CA ASP A 97 20.58 9.29 -2.07
C ASP A 97 19.84 9.36 -3.40
N HIS A 98 18.53 9.12 -3.41
CA HIS A 98 17.68 9.16 -4.60
C HIS A 98 16.98 10.51 -4.81
N TYR A 99 16.65 11.21 -3.72
CA TYR A 99 15.91 12.47 -3.71
C TYR A 99 16.63 13.53 -2.87
N PRO A 100 17.83 13.94 -3.29
CA PRO A 100 18.58 14.96 -2.56
C PRO A 100 17.77 16.27 -2.49
N GLU A 101 17.75 16.89 -1.32
CA GLU A 101 17.06 18.16 -1.04
C GLU A 101 15.51 18.09 -0.98
N ASP A 102 14.88 16.96 -1.28
CA ASP A 102 13.43 16.77 -1.13
C ASP A 102 13.06 16.57 0.35
N ILE A 103 12.18 17.44 0.87
CA ILE A 103 11.72 17.36 2.26
C ILE A 103 10.99 16.03 2.55
N GLY A 104 10.47 15.36 1.52
CA GLY A 104 9.86 14.03 1.60
C GLY A 104 10.80 12.95 2.12
N VAL A 105 12.12 13.15 2.12
CA VAL A 105 13.08 12.20 2.74
C VAL A 105 12.86 12.04 4.23
N LEU A 106 12.16 12.97 4.89
CA LEU A 106 11.75 12.88 6.28
C LEU A 106 10.53 11.95 6.48
N SER A 107 9.90 11.44 5.42
CA SER A 107 8.70 10.58 5.54
C SER A 107 8.85 9.39 6.49
N PRO A 108 10.00 8.70 6.62
CA PRO A 108 10.18 7.63 7.59
C PRO A 108 10.02 8.06 9.05
N ILE A 109 10.12 9.36 9.34
CA ILE A 109 9.92 9.92 10.68
C ILE A 109 8.43 10.06 10.98
N PHE A 110 7.64 10.43 9.99
CA PHE A 110 6.21 10.73 10.12
C PHE A 110 5.31 9.52 9.87
N LEU A 111 5.70 8.65 8.93
CA LEU A 111 4.89 7.50 8.52
C LEU A 111 5.39 6.21 9.18
N ASN A 112 4.48 5.25 9.33
CA ASN A 112 4.90 3.93 9.75
C ASN A 112 5.76 3.29 8.67
N LEU A 113 6.97 2.89 9.04
CA LEU A 113 7.85 2.07 8.21
C LEU A 113 7.52 0.60 8.49
N ILE A 114 7.25 -0.16 7.45
CA ILE A 114 6.90 -1.58 7.53
C ILE A 114 7.66 -2.39 6.49
N CYS A 115 8.09 -3.60 6.86
CA CYS A 115 8.51 -4.63 5.94
C CYS A 115 7.44 -5.73 5.91
N LEU A 116 6.71 -5.84 4.81
CA LEU A 116 5.76 -6.92 4.60
C LEU A 116 6.53 -8.18 4.21
N GLU A 117 6.23 -9.28 4.89
CA GLU A 117 6.70 -10.61 4.49
C GLU A 117 5.89 -11.12 3.29
N PRO A 118 6.46 -12.02 2.45
CA PRO A 118 5.73 -12.62 1.34
C PRO A 118 4.37 -13.19 1.76
N GLY A 119 3.32 -12.79 1.05
CA GLY A 119 1.93 -13.15 1.34
C GLY A 119 1.22 -12.25 2.36
N GLN A 120 1.89 -11.31 2.99
CA GLN A 120 1.22 -10.28 3.78
C GLN A 120 0.67 -9.19 2.88
N ALA A 121 -0.51 -8.66 3.23
CA ALA A 121 -1.17 -7.62 2.47
C ALA A 121 -1.58 -6.43 3.35
N LEU A 122 -1.54 -5.25 2.75
CA LEU A 122 -1.92 -3.98 3.36
C LEU A 122 -3.00 -3.31 2.51
N TYR A 123 -4.06 -2.85 3.17
CA TYR A 123 -5.07 -2.00 2.56
C TYR A 123 -4.78 -0.54 2.87
N LEU A 124 -4.91 0.29 1.85
CA LEU A 124 -4.69 1.73 1.88
C LEU A 124 -5.98 2.43 1.51
N ASP A 125 -6.51 3.22 2.42
CA ASP A 125 -7.72 4.00 2.15
C ASP A 125 -7.38 5.31 1.42
N ALA A 126 -8.37 5.93 0.83
CA ALA A 126 -8.22 7.24 0.21
C ALA A 126 -7.71 8.27 1.24
N GLY A 127 -6.77 9.12 0.82
CA GLY A 127 -6.16 10.14 1.69
C GLY A 127 -5.06 9.63 2.61
N GLU A 128 -4.71 8.36 2.57
CA GLU A 128 -3.58 7.80 3.32
C GLU A 128 -2.27 8.03 2.58
N LEU A 129 -1.38 8.82 3.18
CA LEU A 129 -0.04 9.04 2.64
C LEU A 129 0.76 7.74 2.72
N HIS A 130 1.35 7.32 1.59
CA HIS A 130 2.11 6.10 1.49
C HIS A 130 3.21 6.17 0.43
N ALA A 131 4.19 5.29 0.52
CA ALA A 131 5.23 5.09 -0.49
C ALA A 131 5.75 3.65 -0.44
N TYR A 132 5.98 3.06 -1.61
CA TYR A 132 6.64 1.76 -1.75
C TYR A 132 8.13 2.00 -1.97
N LEU A 133 8.96 1.38 -1.15
CA LEU A 133 10.38 1.67 -1.08
C LEU A 133 11.24 0.61 -1.78
N GLU A 134 11.02 -0.66 -1.47
CA GLU A 134 11.81 -1.77 -1.99
C GLU A 134 11.00 -3.06 -1.93
N GLY A 135 11.14 -3.92 -2.94
CA GLY A 135 10.48 -5.23 -3.00
C GLY A 135 9.63 -5.40 -4.25
N LEU A 136 9.02 -6.58 -4.37
CA LEU A 136 8.07 -6.93 -5.41
C LEU A 136 6.72 -7.28 -4.78
N GLY A 137 5.63 -6.76 -5.31
CA GLY A 137 4.28 -6.99 -4.81
C GLY A 137 3.22 -6.97 -5.90
N ILE A 138 2.04 -7.46 -5.56
CA ILE A 138 0.82 -7.34 -6.37
C ILE A 138 0.01 -6.18 -5.80
N GLU A 139 -0.22 -5.17 -6.62
CA GLU A 139 -1.06 -4.03 -6.26
C GLU A 139 -2.39 -4.06 -7.01
N LEU A 140 -3.46 -3.78 -6.29
CA LEU A 140 -4.78 -3.48 -6.82
C LEU A 140 -5.20 -2.10 -6.38
N MET A 141 -5.90 -1.39 -7.24
CA MET A 141 -6.47 -0.08 -6.90
C MET A 141 -7.80 0.13 -7.61
N ALA A 142 -8.63 1.01 -7.06
CA ALA A 142 -9.81 1.50 -7.77
C ALA A 142 -9.39 2.22 -9.07
N ASN A 143 -10.23 2.15 -10.09
CA ASN A 143 -9.99 2.81 -11.38
C ASN A 143 -10.11 4.34 -11.22
N SER A 144 -9.02 4.99 -10.85
CA SER A 144 -8.93 6.44 -10.63
C SER A 144 -7.56 6.96 -11.01
N ASP A 145 -7.51 8.03 -11.81
CA ASP A 145 -6.28 8.74 -12.16
C ASP A 145 -5.91 9.83 -11.16
N ASN A 146 -6.67 9.95 -10.07
CA ASN A 146 -6.43 10.97 -9.06
C ASN A 146 -5.22 10.60 -8.19
N VAL A 147 -4.08 11.20 -8.49
CA VAL A 147 -2.81 10.99 -7.78
C VAL A 147 -2.28 12.33 -7.31
N LEU A 148 -2.27 12.55 -5.99
CA LEU A 148 -1.55 13.65 -5.35
C LEU A 148 -0.24 13.11 -4.76
N ARG A 149 0.82 13.86 -4.93
CA ARG A 149 2.17 13.48 -4.49
C ARG A 149 2.54 14.22 -3.22
N GLY A 150 3.17 13.50 -2.28
CA GLY A 150 3.59 14.07 -1.00
C GLY A 150 5.11 14.35 -0.89
N GLY A 151 5.85 14.22 -2.00
CA GLY A 151 7.31 14.30 -2.05
C GLY A 151 7.91 13.04 -2.69
N LEU A 152 9.24 12.88 -2.58
CA LEU A 152 10.01 11.74 -3.13
C LEU A 152 9.75 11.57 -4.64
N THR A 153 9.73 12.66 -5.37
CA THR A 153 9.41 12.67 -6.80
C THR A 153 9.99 13.88 -7.50
N PRO A 154 10.49 13.74 -8.74
CA PRO A 154 10.87 14.89 -9.56
C PRO A 154 9.65 15.63 -10.15
N LYS A 155 8.43 15.12 -9.98
CA LYS A 155 7.21 15.73 -10.50
C LYS A 155 6.69 16.80 -9.54
N HIS A 156 5.88 17.73 -10.09
CA HIS A 156 5.25 18.78 -9.28
C HIS A 156 4.42 18.20 -8.13
N VAL A 157 4.57 18.81 -6.95
CA VAL A 157 3.78 18.50 -5.73
C VAL A 157 2.86 19.69 -5.47
N ASP A 158 1.56 19.46 -5.57
CA ASP A 158 0.56 20.46 -5.20
C ASP A 158 0.28 20.35 -3.69
N VAL A 159 1.08 21.07 -2.90
CA VAL A 159 0.99 21.04 -1.44
C VAL A 159 -0.39 21.52 -0.94
N PRO A 160 -0.97 22.62 -1.43
CA PRO A 160 -2.31 23.03 -1.00
C PRO A 160 -3.39 21.98 -1.22
N GLU A 161 -3.43 21.35 -2.40
CA GLU A 161 -4.41 20.31 -2.71
C GLU A 161 -4.16 19.04 -1.90
N LEU A 162 -2.89 18.63 -1.76
CA LEU A 162 -2.50 17.48 -0.93
C LEU A 162 -3.01 17.61 0.51
N LEU A 163 -2.79 18.75 1.14
CA LEU A 163 -3.15 19.00 2.54
C LEU A 163 -4.67 19.00 2.79
N GLN A 164 -5.49 19.22 1.75
CA GLN A 164 -6.96 19.16 1.86
C GLN A 164 -7.49 17.73 1.90
N VAL A 165 -6.75 16.76 1.32
CA VAL A 165 -7.22 15.38 1.19
C VAL A 165 -6.54 14.41 2.15
N LEU A 166 -5.42 14.80 2.79
CA LEU A 166 -4.69 13.93 3.70
C LEU A 166 -5.47 13.62 4.97
N ASN A 167 -5.50 12.34 5.31
CA ASN A 167 -5.92 11.88 6.62
C ASN A 167 -4.73 11.96 7.61
N PHE A 168 -4.84 12.86 8.60
CA PHE A 168 -3.81 13.06 9.62
C PHE A 168 -4.00 12.19 10.87
N GLU A 169 -4.94 11.24 10.86
CA GLU A 169 -5.12 10.32 11.98
C GLU A 169 -3.86 9.47 12.19
N ASP A 170 -3.31 9.54 13.40
CA ASP A 170 -2.15 8.75 13.81
C ASP A 170 -2.58 7.36 14.30
N ARG A 171 -2.10 6.32 13.62
CA ARG A 171 -2.45 4.93 13.96
C ARG A 171 -1.38 3.94 13.53
N ASP A 172 -1.43 2.78 14.17
CA ASP A 172 -0.57 1.67 13.80
C ASP A 172 -1.06 0.98 12.51
N ILE A 173 -0.18 0.25 11.85
CA ILE A 173 -0.50 -0.56 10.68
C ILE A 173 -1.31 -1.78 11.11
N THR A 174 -2.37 -2.06 10.36
CA THR A 174 -3.12 -3.32 10.46
C THR A 174 -3.03 -4.04 9.12
N LEU A 175 -2.50 -5.26 9.14
CA LEU A 175 -2.44 -6.12 7.97
C LEU A 175 -3.81 -6.69 7.65
N LEU A 176 -4.09 -6.94 6.36
CA LEU A 176 -5.25 -7.72 5.97
C LEU A 176 -5.06 -9.18 6.40
N ALA A 177 -6.02 -9.69 7.16
CA ALA A 177 -6.08 -11.11 7.47
C ALA A 177 -6.60 -11.87 6.24
N SER A 178 -5.83 -12.84 5.74
CA SER A 178 -6.32 -13.72 4.68
C SER A 178 -7.27 -14.77 5.22
N GLU A 179 -8.26 -15.13 4.42
CA GLU A 179 -9.28 -16.14 4.75
C GLU A 179 -9.33 -17.20 3.66
N THR A 180 -9.63 -18.46 4.03
CA THR A 180 -9.85 -19.52 3.04
C THR A 180 -11.23 -19.33 2.42
N SER A 181 -11.25 -19.12 1.09
CA SER A 181 -12.49 -19.00 0.31
C SER A 181 -12.99 -20.38 -0.14
N VAL A 182 -12.17 -21.03 -0.96
CA VAL A 182 -12.37 -22.41 -1.44
C VAL A 182 -11.05 -23.15 -1.36
N GLU A 183 -11.07 -24.45 -1.64
CA GLU A 183 -9.83 -25.23 -1.63
C GLU A 183 -8.76 -24.63 -2.57
N ASN A 184 -7.56 -24.49 -2.05
CA ASN A 184 -6.40 -23.89 -2.71
C ASN A 184 -6.47 -22.37 -2.94
N GLU A 185 -7.44 -21.64 -2.38
CA GLU A 185 -7.56 -20.19 -2.50
C GLU A 185 -7.66 -19.51 -1.13
N LEU A 186 -6.81 -18.50 -0.91
CA LEU A 186 -6.92 -17.54 0.17
C LEU A 186 -7.37 -16.21 -0.41
N ILE A 187 -8.32 -15.55 0.22
CA ILE A 187 -8.76 -14.19 -0.12
C ILE A 187 -8.26 -13.20 0.91
N TYR A 188 -8.04 -11.96 0.48
CA TYR A 188 -7.74 -10.80 1.32
C TYR A 188 -8.97 -9.88 1.30
N PRO A 189 -9.87 -10.00 2.29
CA PRO A 189 -11.07 -9.18 2.35
C PRO A 189 -10.68 -7.71 2.47
N SER A 190 -11.00 -6.91 1.47
CA SER A 190 -10.77 -5.48 1.46
C SER A 190 -12.08 -4.75 1.81
N PRO A 191 -12.04 -3.69 2.63
CA PRO A 191 -13.24 -2.92 3.00
C PRO A 191 -13.68 -1.98 1.87
N THR A 192 -13.71 -2.50 0.64
CA THR A 192 -14.11 -1.77 -0.57
C THR A 192 -14.92 -2.66 -1.50
N ALA A 193 -15.82 -2.07 -2.28
CA ALA A 193 -16.60 -2.76 -3.28
C ALA A 193 -15.91 -2.83 -4.65
N GLU A 194 -14.80 -2.11 -4.84
CA GLU A 194 -14.15 -1.98 -6.14
C GLU A 194 -13.31 -3.18 -6.51
N PHE A 195 -12.69 -3.84 -5.53
CA PHE A 195 -11.83 -4.98 -5.81
C PHE A 195 -11.72 -5.97 -4.63
N ILE A 196 -11.31 -7.18 -4.95
CA ILE A 196 -10.88 -8.20 -4.00
C ILE A 196 -9.64 -8.91 -4.55
N LEU A 197 -8.65 -9.11 -3.69
CA LEU A 197 -7.44 -9.87 -4.02
C LEU A 197 -7.55 -11.27 -3.46
N SER A 198 -7.14 -12.27 -4.23
CA SER A 198 -6.91 -13.61 -3.73
C SER A 198 -5.64 -14.23 -4.30
N VAL A 199 -5.12 -15.24 -3.61
CA VAL A 199 -3.99 -16.05 -4.04
C VAL A 199 -4.41 -17.51 -4.15
N ILE A 200 -4.10 -18.13 -5.29
CA ILE A 200 -4.37 -19.53 -5.59
C ILE A 200 -3.03 -20.27 -5.61
N THR A 201 -2.86 -21.23 -4.70
CA THR A 201 -1.64 -22.02 -4.60
C THR A 201 -1.93 -23.47 -4.98
N LEU A 202 -1.32 -23.96 -6.07
CA LEU A 202 -1.48 -25.34 -6.51
C LEU A 202 -0.18 -26.12 -6.31
N LYS A 203 -0.31 -27.25 -5.62
CA LYS A 203 0.72 -28.29 -5.51
C LYS A 203 0.47 -29.35 -6.60
N ASN A 204 1.40 -30.31 -6.73
CA ASN A 204 1.25 -31.41 -7.70
C ASN A 204 -0.12 -32.10 -7.50
N ASN A 205 -0.85 -32.33 -8.61
CA ASN A 205 -2.16 -32.98 -8.67
C ASN A 205 -3.33 -32.23 -8.01
N SER A 206 -3.13 -31.02 -7.50
CA SER A 206 -4.25 -30.22 -7.03
C SER A 206 -4.92 -29.45 -8.19
N VAL A 207 -6.20 -29.17 -8.01
CA VAL A 207 -7.02 -28.45 -9.00
C VAL A 207 -7.82 -27.40 -8.28
N TYR A 208 -7.72 -26.17 -8.73
CA TYR A 208 -8.63 -25.11 -8.30
C TYR A 208 -9.90 -25.12 -9.15
N GLN A 209 -11.02 -24.89 -8.54
CA GLN A 209 -12.31 -24.74 -9.20
C GLN A 209 -12.90 -23.38 -8.85
N SER A 210 -13.18 -22.56 -9.86
CA SER A 210 -13.78 -21.26 -9.62
C SER A 210 -15.17 -21.37 -8.99
N PRO A 211 -15.58 -20.42 -8.12
CA PRO A 211 -16.97 -20.29 -7.68
C PRO A 211 -17.91 -20.13 -8.89
N ARG A 212 -19.19 -20.48 -8.72
CA ARG A 212 -20.21 -20.27 -9.75
C ARG A 212 -20.58 -18.79 -9.92
N GLN A 213 -20.68 -18.11 -8.78
CA GLN A 213 -21.02 -16.68 -8.71
C GLN A 213 -19.73 -15.91 -8.62
N ARG A 214 -19.43 -15.14 -9.63
CA ARG A 214 -18.26 -14.28 -9.74
C ARG A 214 -18.49 -13.19 -10.77
N ASN A 215 -17.74 -12.13 -10.65
CA ASN A 215 -17.67 -11.07 -11.66
C ASN A 215 -16.49 -11.31 -12.61
N VAL A 216 -16.05 -10.27 -13.33
CA VAL A 216 -14.81 -10.30 -14.10
C VAL A 216 -13.63 -10.51 -13.17
N GLU A 217 -12.67 -11.31 -13.60
CA GLU A 217 -11.44 -11.59 -12.87
C GLU A 217 -10.22 -11.44 -13.77
N ILE A 218 -9.12 -10.99 -13.20
CA ILE A 218 -7.80 -10.98 -13.82
C ILE A 218 -6.92 -11.92 -13.00
N ILE A 219 -6.25 -12.85 -13.68
CA ILE A 219 -5.37 -13.83 -13.03
C ILE A 219 -3.97 -13.65 -13.60
N ILE A 220 -2.97 -13.57 -12.74
CA ILE A 220 -1.56 -13.56 -13.11
C ILE A 220 -0.83 -14.73 -12.44
N CYS A 221 -0.07 -15.49 -13.20
CA CYS A 221 0.80 -16.54 -12.67
C CYS A 221 2.13 -15.91 -12.22
N THR A 222 2.40 -15.94 -10.92
CA THR A 222 3.63 -15.34 -10.34
C THR A 222 4.72 -16.38 -10.12
N GLU A 223 4.36 -17.67 -10.05
CA GLU A 223 5.32 -18.75 -9.84
C GLU A 223 4.84 -20.04 -10.56
N GLY A 224 5.77 -20.74 -11.19
CA GLY A 224 5.53 -22.04 -11.83
C GLY A 224 4.80 -21.93 -13.15
N GLN A 225 3.90 -22.89 -13.40
CA GLN A 225 3.12 -22.97 -14.63
C GLN A 225 1.75 -23.57 -14.34
N MET A 226 0.71 -22.93 -14.84
CA MET A 226 -0.66 -23.40 -14.74
C MET A 226 -1.32 -23.46 -16.11
N THR A 227 -2.44 -24.18 -16.17
CA THR A 227 -3.37 -24.19 -17.31
C THR A 227 -4.73 -23.81 -16.79
N ILE A 228 -5.34 -22.77 -17.38
CA ILE A 228 -6.74 -22.43 -17.16
C ILE A 228 -7.61 -23.12 -18.21
N ALA A 229 -8.68 -23.75 -17.76
CA ALA A 229 -9.63 -24.44 -18.64
C ALA A 229 -11.05 -23.92 -18.39
N ASP A 230 -11.71 -23.46 -19.47
CA ASP A 230 -13.15 -23.23 -19.48
C ASP A 230 -13.85 -24.58 -19.62
N ARG A 231 -14.75 -24.90 -18.69
CA ARG A 231 -15.45 -26.19 -18.66
C ARG A 231 -16.55 -26.33 -19.73
N ASP A 232 -17.16 -25.23 -20.09
CA ASP A 232 -18.30 -25.21 -21.01
C ASP A 232 -17.82 -25.19 -22.48
N LEU A 233 -16.72 -24.44 -22.74
CA LEU A 233 -16.18 -24.28 -24.11
C LEU A 233 -15.06 -25.29 -24.46
N GLN A 234 -14.62 -26.10 -23.49
CA GLN A 234 -13.48 -27.03 -23.63
C GLN A 234 -12.20 -26.37 -24.17
N THR A 235 -12.00 -25.08 -23.78
CA THR A 235 -10.83 -24.31 -24.18
C THR A 235 -9.83 -24.30 -23.06
N GLU A 236 -8.56 -24.52 -23.36
CA GLU A 236 -7.45 -24.47 -22.43
C GLU A 236 -6.43 -23.40 -22.84
N ILE A 237 -5.93 -22.62 -21.84
CA ILE A 237 -4.90 -21.60 -22.02
C ILE A 237 -3.78 -21.88 -21.05
N SER A 238 -2.55 -21.94 -21.55
CA SER A 238 -1.35 -22.07 -20.74
C SER A 238 -1.01 -20.73 -20.07
N LEU A 239 -0.73 -20.76 -18.77
CA LEU A 239 -0.31 -19.61 -17.95
C LEU A 239 1.06 -19.90 -17.35
N PRO A 240 2.15 -19.72 -18.09
CA PRO A 240 3.49 -19.73 -17.52
C PRO A 240 3.71 -18.54 -16.59
N GLN A 241 4.75 -18.57 -15.77
CA GLN A 241 5.14 -17.46 -14.93
C GLN A 241 5.22 -16.14 -15.73
N GLY A 242 4.61 -15.07 -15.19
CA GLY A 242 4.49 -13.76 -15.81
C GLY A 242 3.30 -13.62 -16.78
N ALA A 243 2.63 -14.70 -17.17
CA ALA A 243 1.44 -14.64 -18.00
C ALA A 243 0.22 -14.23 -17.18
N SER A 244 -0.67 -13.45 -17.80
CA SER A 244 -1.95 -13.05 -17.24
C SER A 244 -3.10 -13.33 -18.19
N VAL A 245 -4.30 -13.49 -17.63
CA VAL A 245 -5.54 -13.73 -18.38
C VAL A 245 -6.69 -12.97 -17.74
N ILE A 246 -7.60 -12.48 -18.57
CA ILE A 246 -8.90 -11.95 -18.15
C ILE A 246 -9.93 -13.05 -18.30
N VAL A 247 -10.70 -13.29 -17.23
CA VAL A 247 -11.83 -14.23 -17.24
C VAL A 247 -13.12 -13.42 -17.14
N PRO A 248 -13.88 -13.25 -18.24
CA PRO A 248 -15.14 -12.52 -18.24
C PRO A 248 -16.20 -13.15 -17.32
N ALA A 249 -17.15 -12.38 -16.84
CA ALA A 249 -18.27 -12.87 -16.03
C ALA A 249 -19.18 -13.86 -16.80
N SER A 250 -19.15 -13.85 -18.13
CA SER A 250 -19.87 -14.80 -18.99
C SER A 250 -19.34 -16.24 -18.92
N VAL A 251 -18.05 -16.44 -18.58
CA VAL A 251 -17.47 -17.75 -18.31
C VAL A 251 -18.01 -18.24 -16.97
N LYS A 252 -18.92 -19.19 -16.98
CA LYS A 252 -19.65 -19.68 -15.77
C LYS A 252 -18.75 -20.39 -14.78
N ARG A 253 -17.80 -21.18 -15.28
CA ARG A 253 -16.87 -21.98 -14.48
C ARG A 253 -15.56 -22.19 -15.24
N TYR A 254 -14.48 -22.06 -14.53
CA TYR A 254 -13.16 -22.47 -14.99
C TYR A 254 -12.43 -23.28 -13.91
N SER A 255 -11.39 -23.95 -14.32
CA SER A 255 -10.46 -24.63 -13.43
C SER A 255 -9.02 -24.21 -13.73
N LEU A 256 -8.19 -24.21 -12.69
CA LEU A 256 -6.73 -24.12 -12.84
C LEU A 256 -6.10 -25.44 -12.45
N LYS A 257 -5.14 -25.91 -13.24
CA LYS A 257 -4.34 -27.10 -13.02
C LYS A 257 -2.88 -26.77 -13.22
N GLY A 258 -2.01 -27.51 -12.55
CA GLY A 258 -0.56 -27.33 -12.66
C GLY A 258 0.10 -27.22 -11.31
N LYS A 259 1.24 -26.54 -11.24
CA LYS A 259 1.99 -26.30 -10.01
C LYS A 259 2.50 -24.88 -10.02
N GLY A 260 2.17 -24.11 -8.97
CA GLY A 260 2.63 -22.74 -8.86
C GLY A 260 1.70 -21.87 -8.02
N ILE A 261 1.85 -20.57 -8.18
CA ILE A 261 1.08 -19.53 -7.48
C ILE A 261 0.50 -18.57 -8.52
N CYS A 262 -0.80 -18.32 -8.42
CA CYS A 262 -1.47 -17.26 -9.16
C CYS A 262 -2.11 -16.27 -8.19
N TYR A 263 -2.02 -14.99 -8.52
CA TYR A 263 -2.84 -13.95 -7.89
C TYR A 263 -4.03 -13.64 -8.77
N LYS A 264 -5.16 -13.42 -8.13
CA LYS A 264 -6.43 -13.14 -8.80
C LYS A 264 -7.03 -11.86 -8.25
N ALA A 265 -7.26 -10.90 -9.14
CA ALA A 265 -8.02 -9.70 -8.88
C ALA A 265 -9.45 -9.91 -9.37
N GLY A 266 -10.43 -9.58 -8.56
CA GLY A 266 -11.84 -9.63 -8.91
C GLY A 266 -12.61 -8.45 -8.33
N VAL A 267 -13.88 -8.34 -8.69
CA VAL A 267 -14.84 -7.44 -8.05
C VAL A 267 -15.68 -8.27 -7.09
N PRO A 268 -15.85 -7.85 -5.84
CA PRO A 268 -16.69 -8.56 -4.88
C PRO A 268 -18.09 -8.81 -5.46
N PHE A 269 -18.63 -10.00 -5.20
CA PHE A 269 -19.99 -10.33 -5.57
C PHE A 269 -20.90 -9.85 -4.43
N SER A 270 -21.62 -8.74 -4.65
CA SER A 270 -22.67 -8.31 -3.73
C SER A 270 -23.87 -9.22 -3.93
N VAL A 271 -24.23 -9.99 -2.92
CA VAL A 271 -25.56 -10.57 -2.81
C VAL A 271 -26.49 -9.42 -2.51
N GLU A 272 -27.15 -8.86 -3.52
CA GLU A 272 -28.31 -8.01 -3.28
C GLU A 272 -29.29 -8.85 -2.44
N HIS A 273 -29.53 -8.43 -1.21
CA HIS A 273 -30.68 -8.91 -0.46
C HIS A 273 -31.90 -8.47 -1.25
N ASP A 274 -32.45 -9.40 -2.04
CA ASP A 274 -33.74 -9.26 -2.66
C ASP A 274 -34.75 -9.09 -1.52
N CYS A 275 -35.00 -7.83 -1.14
CA CYS A 275 -36.15 -7.45 -0.37
C CYS A 275 -37.36 -7.55 -1.29
N SER A 276 -37.69 -8.77 -1.73
CA SER A 276 -39.00 -9.04 -2.30
C SER A 276 -40.01 -8.92 -1.14
N THR A 277 -40.60 -7.75 -1.08
CA THR A 277 -41.84 -7.43 -0.42
C THR A 277 -42.83 -8.58 -0.52
N GLU A 278 -43.04 -9.29 0.59
CA GLU A 278 -44.33 -9.94 0.82
C GLU A 278 -45.34 -8.85 1.13
N SER A 279 -46.22 -8.62 0.18
CA SER A 279 -47.50 -7.90 0.37
C SER A 279 -48.62 -8.92 0.53
#